data_3edbf3562fa7b10edabeb9e460e7532d
#
_entry.id   3edbf3562fa7b10edabeb9e460e7532d
#
_cell.length_a   1.000
_cell.length_b   1.000
_cell.length_c   1.000
_cell.angle_alpha   90.00
_cell.angle_beta   90.00
_cell.angle_gamma   90.00
#
_symmetry.space_group_name_H-M   'P 1'
#
loop_
_entity.id
_entity.type
_entity.pdbx_description
1 polymer ?
#
loop_
_entity_poly.entity_id
_entity_poly.type
_entity_poly.pdbx_seq_one_letter_code
_entity_poly.pdbx_strand_id
1 'polypeptide(L)'
;MNIEHLSHWSGQLNREMYLNRYGHAGIPVVVFASSGGSHNEYYDFCMIDACAQFIEEGRVQFFTLSSVDSDSWLCNWKNPHDRAEMHRAYERYVIEEAIPFIKHKTGWFDPMMTTGCSMGAYHALNFFLQHPDVFNKVIALSGVYDARFFVGDFGGDEAIYQNSPSDYIWNQNDGWFIDRYRQAEIIVCTGLGAWEQDGLPSFYKLKEAFDHKNIPAWFAEWGHDVAHDWEWWRKQMPYFLGQMYL
;
A
#
# COMPACT_ATOMS: atom_id res chain seq x y z
N MET A 1 23.42 -7.45 0.13
CA MET A 1 22.14 -6.99 0.74
C MET A 1 21.92 -7.69 2.07
N ASN A 2 21.54 -6.96 3.13
CA ASN A 2 21.14 -7.57 4.42
C ASN A 2 19.69 -8.04 4.34
N ILE A 3 19.41 -9.27 4.77
CA ILE A 3 18.07 -9.86 4.78
C ILE A 3 17.82 -10.39 6.19
N GLU A 4 16.70 -10.01 6.79
CA GLU A 4 16.26 -10.50 8.09
C GLU A 4 14.83 -11.06 7.98
N HIS A 5 14.63 -12.30 8.43
CA HIS A 5 13.32 -12.90 8.57
C HIS A 5 12.86 -12.72 10.02
N LEU A 6 11.74 -12.08 10.20
CA LEU A 6 11.26 -11.62 11.50
C LEU A 6 9.83 -12.11 11.73
N SER A 7 9.48 -12.31 12.98
CA SER A 7 8.10 -12.57 13.38
C SER A 7 7.82 -12.00 14.75
N HIS A 8 6.55 -11.77 15.03
CA HIS A 8 6.07 -11.42 16.35
C HIS A 8 4.60 -11.81 16.51
N TRP A 9 4.20 -12.06 17.74
CA TRP A 9 2.81 -12.31 18.07
C TRP A 9 2.01 -11.02 17.97
N SER A 10 0.91 -11.05 17.20
CA SER A 10 -0.04 -9.94 17.14
C SER A 10 -1.18 -10.16 18.14
N GLY A 11 -1.36 -9.20 19.04
CA GLY A 11 -2.50 -9.15 19.94
C GLY A 11 -3.79 -8.76 19.17
N GLN A 12 -3.69 -7.88 18.17
CA GLN A 12 -4.81 -7.43 17.35
C GLN A 12 -5.40 -8.56 16.48
N LEU A 13 -4.54 -9.47 16.00
CA LEU A 13 -4.93 -10.56 15.10
C LEU A 13 -4.96 -11.93 15.78
N ASN A 14 -4.50 -12.02 17.04
CA ASN A 14 -4.40 -13.25 17.82
C ASN A 14 -3.66 -14.36 17.06
N ARG A 15 -2.53 -14.02 16.43
CA ARG A 15 -1.69 -14.95 15.66
C ARG A 15 -0.25 -14.44 15.53
N GLU A 16 0.65 -15.35 15.15
CA GLU A 16 1.99 -14.99 14.72
C GLU A 16 1.93 -14.25 13.37
N MET A 17 2.59 -13.11 13.28
CA MET A 17 2.73 -12.34 12.04
C MET A 17 4.18 -12.31 11.61
N TYR A 18 4.41 -12.48 10.31
CA TYR A 18 5.74 -12.55 9.71
C TYR A 18 6.01 -11.31 8.89
N LEU A 19 7.26 -10.88 8.89
CA LEU A 19 7.75 -9.82 8.05
C LEU A 19 9.22 -10.06 7.70
N ASN A 20 9.64 -9.60 6.51
CA ASN A 20 11.05 -9.60 6.15
C ASN A 20 11.56 -8.18 6.07
N ARG A 21 12.82 -7.96 6.49
CA ARG A 21 13.55 -6.74 6.26
C ARG A 21 14.61 -6.97 5.19
N TYR A 22 14.65 -6.08 4.19
CA TYR A 22 15.67 -6.04 3.15
C TYR A 22 16.35 -4.67 3.21
N GLY A 23 17.68 -4.68 3.47
CA GLY A 23 18.46 -3.46 3.65
C GLY A 23 18.94 -3.25 5.07
N HIS A 24 19.60 -2.11 5.30
CA HIS A 24 20.28 -1.82 6.56
C HIS A 24 20.09 -0.38 7.06
N ALA A 25 19.70 0.54 6.17
CA ALA A 25 19.54 1.97 6.45
C ALA A 25 18.55 2.61 5.47
N GLY A 26 18.29 3.90 5.66
CA GLY A 26 17.39 4.70 4.83
C GLY A 26 15.94 4.64 5.29
N ILE A 27 15.05 5.23 4.49
CA ILE A 27 13.63 5.33 4.79
C ILE A 27 13.02 3.92 4.87
N PRO A 28 12.34 3.55 5.98
CA PRO A 28 11.59 2.32 6.03
C PRO A 28 10.40 2.37 5.07
N VAL A 29 10.32 1.38 4.20
CA VAL A 29 9.23 1.20 3.23
C VAL A 29 8.39 0.03 3.67
N VAL A 30 7.15 0.29 4.08
CA VAL A 30 6.18 -0.74 4.44
C VAL A 30 5.55 -1.28 3.17
N VAL A 31 5.77 -2.56 2.90
CA VAL A 31 5.35 -3.23 1.67
C VAL A 31 4.17 -4.14 1.94
N PHE A 32 3.09 -3.93 1.21
CA PHE A 32 1.91 -4.78 1.23
C PHE A 32 1.94 -5.75 0.04
N ALA A 33 1.65 -7.01 0.30
CA ALA A 33 1.61 -8.05 -0.73
C ALA A 33 0.44 -7.86 -1.71
N SER A 34 0.57 -8.42 -2.91
CA SER A 34 -0.53 -8.52 -3.86
C SER A 34 -1.58 -9.55 -3.41
N SER A 35 -2.65 -9.71 -4.15
CA SER A 35 -3.76 -10.61 -3.81
C SER A 35 -3.27 -12.05 -3.59
N GLY A 36 -3.48 -12.55 -2.38
CA GLY A 36 -3.04 -13.90 -1.98
C GLY A 36 -1.53 -14.05 -1.76
N GLY A 37 -0.78 -12.96 -1.87
CA GLY A 37 0.67 -12.93 -1.65
C GLY A 37 1.07 -13.01 -0.18
N SER A 38 2.36 -13.23 0.06
CA SER A 38 2.96 -13.32 1.38
C SER A 38 4.06 -12.28 1.57
N HIS A 39 4.61 -12.22 2.79
CA HIS A 39 5.80 -11.41 3.09
C HIS A 39 7.05 -11.79 2.28
N ASN A 40 7.06 -12.94 1.58
CA ASN A 40 8.16 -13.37 0.71
C ASN A 40 7.98 -12.92 -0.74
N GLU A 41 6.80 -12.48 -1.15
CA GLU A 41 6.41 -12.25 -2.53
C GLU A 41 7.36 -11.31 -3.29
N TYR A 42 7.78 -10.19 -2.68
CA TYR A 42 8.71 -9.25 -3.31
C TYR A 42 10.08 -9.86 -3.60
N TYR A 43 10.52 -10.80 -2.77
CA TYR A 43 11.73 -11.57 -3.02
C TYR A 43 11.50 -12.63 -4.09
N ASP A 44 10.44 -13.42 -3.98
CA ASP A 44 10.12 -14.54 -4.87
C ASP A 44 9.92 -14.07 -6.32
N PHE A 45 9.36 -12.87 -6.51
CA PHE A 45 9.17 -12.23 -7.83
C PHE A 45 10.28 -11.24 -8.21
N CYS A 46 11.44 -11.29 -7.56
CA CYS A 46 12.63 -10.48 -7.89
C CYS A 46 12.42 -8.95 -7.82
N MET A 47 11.42 -8.48 -7.07
CA MET A 47 11.24 -7.03 -6.87
C MET A 47 12.36 -6.44 -5.99
N ILE A 48 12.82 -7.21 -4.99
CA ILE A 48 13.94 -6.81 -4.14
C ILE A 48 15.22 -6.62 -4.98
N ASP A 49 15.48 -7.53 -5.92
CA ASP A 49 16.63 -7.42 -6.84
C ASP A 49 16.49 -6.21 -7.78
N ALA A 50 15.27 -5.94 -8.28
CA ALA A 50 15.01 -4.77 -9.11
C ALA A 50 15.28 -3.45 -8.38
N CYS A 51 15.10 -3.40 -7.05
CA CYS A 51 15.33 -2.24 -6.20
C CYS A 51 16.70 -2.27 -5.47
N ALA A 52 17.57 -3.24 -5.77
CA ALA A 52 18.80 -3.50 -5.04
C ALA A 52 19.70 -2.27 -4.90
N GLN A 53 19.80 -1.44 -5.94
CA GLN A 53 20.61 -0.23 -5.89
C GLN A 53 20.19 0.68 -4.73
N PHE A 54 18.89 0.99 -4.60
CA PHE A 54 18.38 1.88 -3.55
C PHE A 54 18.54 1.29 -2.14
N ILE A 55 18.43 -0.04 -2.04
CA ILE A 55 18.55 -0.77 -0.79
C ILE A 55 20.02 -0.84 -0.34
N GLU A 56 20.93 -1.13 -1.26
CA GLU A 56 22.37 -1.27 -0.95
C GLU A 56 23.04 0.08 -0.70
N GLU A 57 22.59 1.13 -1.38
CA GLU A 57 23.00 2.50 -1.10
C GLU A 57 22.47 3.03 0.25
N GLY A 58 21.59 2.28 0.93
CA GLY A 58 20.99 2.69 2.21
C GLY A 58 20.02 3.86 2.09
N ARG A 59 19.40 4.05 0.93
CA ARG A 59 18.37 5.08 0.70
C ARG A 59 17.01 4.63 1.22
N VAL A 60 16.71 3.34 1.06
CA VAL A 60 15.51 2.68 1.57
C VAL A 60 15.81 1.34 2.19
N GLN A 61 14.94 0.88 3.07
CA GLN A 61 14.93 -0.48 3.59
C GLN A 61 13.49 -1.01 3.55
N PHE A 62 13.26 -2.13 2.87
CA PHE A 62 11.92 -2.68 2.70
C PHE A 62 11.53 -3.57 3.88
N PHE A 63 10.31 -3.40 4.37
CA PHE A 63 9.64 -4.25 5.34
C PHE A 63 8.41 -4.86 4.69
N THR A 64 8.51 -6.09 4.22
CA THR A 64 7.41 -6.80 3.57
C THR A 64 6.57 -7.52 4.61
N LEU A 65 5.29 -7.19 4.73
CA LEU A 65 4.40 -7.70 5.75
C LEU A 65 3.57 -8.88 5.26
N SER A 66 3.28 -9.83 6.18
CA SER A 66 2.21 -10.82 5.95
C SER A 66 0.86 -10.12 5.83
N SER A 67 0.01 -10.65 4.95
CA SER A 67 -1.37 -10.21 4.73
C SER A 67 -2.37 -11.05 5.52
N VAL A 68 -3.57 -10.53 5.72
CA VAL A 68 -4.76 -11.24 6.21
C VAL A 68 -5.88 -11.28 5.18
N ASP A 69 -5.57 -11.06 3.92
CA ASP A 69 -6.56 -10.93 2.86
C ASP A 69 -7.44 -12.15 2.70
N SER A 70 -6.90 -13.34 2.92
CA SER A 70 -7.67 -14.60 2.94
C SER A 70 -8.77 -14.64 4.00
N ASP A 71 -8.61 -13.89 5.09
CA ASP A 71 -9.57 -13.80 6.19
C ASP A 71 -10.43 -12.52 6.11
N SER A 72 -10.01 -11.53 5.30
CA SER A 72 -10.66 -10.25 5.08
C SER A 72 -11.24 -10.15 3.66
N TRP A 73 -10.69 -9.29 2.79
CA TRP A 73 -11.28 -8.99 1.49
C TRP A 73 -11.48 -10.21 0.57
N LEU A 74 -10.65 -11.23 0.63
CA LEU A 74 -10.76 -12.45 -0.19
C LEU A 74 -11.61 -13.55 0.45
N CYS A 75 -12.16 -13.31 1.65
CA CYS A 75 -12.94 -14.29 2.40
C CYS A 75 -14.41 -14.35 1.93
N ASN A 76 -14.66 -15.01 0.81
CA ASN A 76 -15.97 -14.98 0.12
C ASN A 76 -17.13 -15.64 0.91
N TRP A 77 -16.84 -16.42 1.97
CA TRP A 77 -17.86 -17.04 2.82
C TRP A 77 -18.28 -16.19 4.02
N LYS A 78 -17.55 -15.08 4.29
CA LYS A 78 -17.97 -14.08 5.29
C LYS A 78 -18.82 -13.00 4.62
N ASN A 79 -19.73 -12.40 5.40
CA ASN A 79 -20.44 -11.21 4.90
C ASN A 79 -19.48 -10.03 4.70
N PRO A 80 -19.84 -9.04 3.87
CA PRO A 80 -18.98 -7.89 3.59
C PRO A 80 -18.53 -7.11 4.82
N HIS A 81 -19.41 -6.91 5.81
CA HIS A 81 -19.07 -6.20 7.04
C HIS A 81 -17.97 -6.90 7.85
N ASP A 82 -18.08 -8.22 8.08
CA ASP A 82 -17.07 -8.99 8.81
C ASP A 82 -15.71 -9.02 8.08
N ARG A 83 -15.73 -8.95 6.75
CA ARG A 83 -14.51 -8.84 5.93
C ARG A 83 -13.82 -7.48 6.16
N ALA A 84 -14.61 -6.41 6.20
CA ALA A 84 -14.10 -5.06 6.50
C ALA A 84 -13.58 -4.94 7.93
N GLU A 85 -14.28 -5.52 8.92
CA GLU A 85 -13.82 -5.53 10.32
C GLU A 85 -12.52 -6.31 10.51
N MET A 86 -12.33 -7.40 9.76
CA MET A 86 -11.05 -8.12 9.75
C MET A 86 -9.93 -7.27 9.14
N HIS A 87 -10.23 -6.50 8.08
CA HIS A 87 -9.28 -5.56 7.51
C HIS A 87 -8.93 -4.43 8.50
N ARG A 88 -9.91 -3.91 9.25
CA ARG A 88 -9.66 -2.93 10.33
C ARG A 88 -8.81 -3.50 11.47
N ALA A 89 -8.96 -4.80 11.78
CA ALA A 89 -8.05 -5.47 12.71
C ALA A 89 -6.61 -5.53 12.16
N TYR A 90 -6.46 -5.75 10.85
CA TYR A 90 -5.15 -5.68 10.19
C TYR A 90 -4.57 -4.27 10.17
N GLU A 91 -5.39 -3.25 9.98
CA GLU A 91 -4.99 -1.85 10.11
C GLU A 91 -4.41 -1.56 11.51
N ARG A 92 -5.13 -1.96 12.57
CA ARG A 92 -4.62 -1.82 13.94
C ARG A 92 -3.31 -2.57 14.16
N TYR A 93 -3.19 -3.79 13.63
CA TYR A 93 -1.93 -4.53 13.67
C TYR A 93 -0.79 -3.73 13.02
N VAL A 94 -1.01 -3.21 11.81
CA VAL A 94 0.03 -2.44 11.11
C VAL A 94 0.44 -1.21 11.93
N ILE A 95 -0.53 -0.40 12.37
CA ILE A 95 -0.26 0.89 12.99
C ILE A 95 0.20 0.76 14.45
N GLU A 96 -0.39 -0.14 15.22
CA GLU A 96 -0.14 -0.24 16.67
C GLU A 96 0.94 -1.26 17.04
N GLU A 97 1.27 -2.19 16.13
CA GLU A 97 2.26 -3.25 16.42
C GLU A 97 3.42 -3.23 15.42
N ALA A 98 3.18 -3.35 14.10
CA ALA A 98 4.24 -3.46 13.10
C ALA A 98 5.04 -2.14 12.96
N ILE A 99 4.41 -0.99 12.90
CA ILE A 99 5.09 0.32 12.81
C ILE A 99 5.95 0.60 14.04
N PRO A 100 5.48 0.45 15.29
CA PRO A 100 6.32 0.57 16.48
C PRO A 100 7.51 -0.40 16.48
N PHE A 101 7.29 -1.66 16.05
CA PHE A 101 8.36 -2.63 15.90
C PHE A 101 9.42 -2.16 14.91
N ILE A 102 9.02 -1.68 13.71
CA ILE A 102 9.92 -1.15 12.69
C ILE A 102 10.68 0.07 13.21
N LYS A 103 10.00 1.02 13.87
CA LYS A 103 10.63 2.19 14.49
C LYS A 103 11.71 1.82 15.50
N HIS A 104 11.38 0.89 16.40
CA HIS A 104 12.35 0.41 17.40
C HIS A 104 13.53 -0.34 16.76
N LYS A 105 13.25 -1.16 15.74
CA LYS A 105 14.27 -1.96 15.04
C LYS A 105 15.26 -1.11 14.26
N THR A 106 14.78 0.00 13.67
CA THR A 106 15.57 0.86 12.79
C THR A 106 16.11 2.11 13.44
N GLY A 107 15.50 2.56 14.54
CA GLY A 107 15.72 3.89 15.10
C GLY A 107 15.14 5.03 14.25
N TRP A 108 14.28 4.73 13.29
CA TRP A 108 13.63 5.70 12.41
C TRP A 108 12.29 6.13 13.00
N PHE A 109 12.17 7.40 13.39
CA PHE A 109 10.95 7.93 14.03
C PHE A 109 10.19 8.92 13.16
N ASP A 110 10.76 9.34 12.05
CA ASP A 110 10.08 10.17 11.04
C ASP A 110 9.01 9.38 10.28
N PRO A 111 8.11 10.04 9.54
CA PRO A 111 7.16 9.36 8.66
C PRO A 111 7.86 8.44 7.66
N MET A 112 7.18 7.34 7.35
CA MET A 112 7.69 6.27 6.50
C MET A 112 7.03 6.31 5.11
N MET A 113 7.43 5.38 4.27
CA MET A 113 6.83 5.14 2.96
C MET A 113 5.97 3.88 2.98
N THR A 114 4.88 3.87 2.21
CA THR A 114 4.12 2.66 1.87
C THR A 114 4.27 2.32 0.40
N THR A 115 4.22 1.04 0.06
CA THR A 115 4.17 0.59 -1.33
C THR A 115 3.51 -0.77 -1.48
N GLY A 116 3.09 -1.07 -2.71
CA GLY A 116 2.54 -2.37 -3.09
C GLY A 116 2.15 -2.40 -4.56
N CYS A 117 1.87 -3.61 -5.03
CA CYS A 117 1.37 -3.89 -6.38
C CYS A 117 -0.01 -4.52 -6.29
N SER A 118 -0.91 -4.23 -7.24
CA SER A 118 -2.26 -4.82 -7.27
C SER A 118 -3.03 -4.54 -5.96
N MET A 119 -3.49 -5.56 -5.25
CA MET A 119 -4.14 -5.43 -3.94
C MET A 119 -3.21 -4.76 -2.91
N GLY A 120 -1.90 -5.01 -3.00
CA GLY A 120 -0.91 -4.31 -2.17
C GLY A 120 -0.87 -2.79 -2.41
N ALA A 121 -1.12 -2.34 -3.65
CA ALA A 121 -1.24 -0.92 -3.97
C ALA A 121 -2.49 -0.29 -3.34
N TYR A 122 -3.60 -1.03 -3.34
CA TYR A 122 -4.81 -0.63 -2.60
C TYR A 122 -4.49 -0.43 -1.12
N HIS A 123 -3.87 -1.42 -0.46
CA HIS A 123 -3.47 -1.30 0.94
C HIS A 123 -2.53 -0.12 1.16
N ALA A 124 -1.47 0.01 0.35
CA ALA A 124 -0.48 1.06 0.49
C ALA A 124 -1.10 2.46 0.44
N LEU A 125 -1.97 2.71 -0.53
CA LEU A 125 -2.64 4.00 -0.65
C LEU A 125 -3.69 4.21 0.46
N ASN A 126 -4.47 3.17 0.81
CA ASN A 126 -5.49 3.27 1.85
C ASN A 126 -4.86 3.60 3.21
N PHE A 127 -3.80 2.88 3.60
CA PHE A 127 -3.08 3.14 4.86
C PHE A 127 -2.39 4.52 4.86
N PHE A 128 -1.80 4.93 3.74
CA PHE A 128 -1.24 6.27 3.60
C PHE A 128 -2.30 7.36 3.82
N LEU A 129 -3.48 7.23 3.21
CA LEU A 129 -4.54 8.22 3.33
C LEU A 129 -5.19 8.25 4.72
N GLN A 130 -5.26 7.12 5.41
CA GLN A 130 -5.81 7.03 6.76
C GLN A 130 -4.82 7.51 7.84
N HIS A 131 -3.53 7.33 7.62
CA HIS A 131 -2.47 7.62 8.60
C HIS A 131 -1.36 8.53 8.01
N PRO A 132 -1.70 9.76 7.57
CA PRO A 132 -0.72 10.66 6.94
C PRO A 132 0.28 11.29 7.93
N ASP A 133 0.16 11.00 9.23
CA ASP A 133 1.14 11.30 10.27
C ASP A 133 2.19 10.18 10.42
N VAL A 134 1.85 8.97 9.98
CA VAL A 134 2.74 7.80 9.97
C VAL A 134 3.46 7.67 8.63
N PHE A 135 2.76 8.00 7.54
CA PHE A 135 3.25 7.85 6.18
C PHE A 135 3.19 9.19 5.43
N ASN A 136 4.30 9.58 4.81
CA ASN A 136 4.38 10.79 3.98
C ASN A 136 4.81 10.52 2.54
N LYS A 137 4.99 9.25 2.18
CA LYS A 137 5.34 8.81 0.83
C LYS A 137 4.56 7.55 0.47
N VAL A 138 4.11 7.47 -0.78
CA VAL A 138 3.46 6.26 -1.31
C VAL A 138 3.80 6.04 -2.78
N ILE A 139 4.12 4.79 -3.14
CA ILE A 139 4.11 4.30 -4.53
C ILE A 139 3.09 3.17 -4.60
N ALA A 140 2.00 3.36 -5.33
CA ALA A 140 0.92 2.41 -5.49
C ALA A 140 0.83 1.99 -6.97
N LEU A 141 1.15 0.72 -7.29
CA LEU A 141 1.23 0.21 -8.65
C LEU A 141 0.04 -0.70 -8.98
N SER A 142 -0.77 -0.30 -9.97
CA SER A 142 -1.89 -1.09 -10.52
C SER A 142 -2.93 -1.48 -9.48
N GLY A 143 -3.33 -0.56 -8.59
CA GLY A 143 -4.33 -0.82 -7.55
C GLY A 143 -5.77 -0.67 -8.02
N VAL A 144 -6.69 -1.35 -7.32
CA VAL A 144 -8.12 -1.07 -7.37
C VAL A 144 -8.53 -0.37 -6.07
N TYR A 145 -9.03 0.85 -6.14
CA TYR A 145 -9.24 1.72 -4.98
C TYR A 145 -10.72 1.88 -4.59
N ASP A 146 -11.59 1.04 -5.10
CA ASP A 146 -13.01 0.95 -4.79
C ASP A 146 -13.29 -0.40 -4.10
N ALA A 147 -13.75 -0.35 -2.84
CA ALA A 147 -14.03 -1.55 -2.06
C ALA A 147 -15.13 -2.43 -2.66
N ARG A 148 -15.99 -1.88 -3.56
CA ARG A 148 -17.00 -2.65 -4.30
C ARG A 148 -16.39 -3.77 -5.14
N PHE A 149 -15.15 -3.62 -5.56
CA PHE A 149 -14.43 -4.67 -6.26
C PHE A 149 -14.33 -5.96 -5.43
N PHE A 150 -14.14 -5.81 -4.12
CA PHE A 150 -13.98 -6.95 -3.21
C PHE A 150 -15.31 -7.51 -2.70
N VAL A 151 -16.29 -6.65 -2.44
CA VAL A 151 -17.50 -7.02 -1.69
C VAL A 151 -18.82 -6.81 -2.42
N GLY A 152 -18.79 -6.23 -3.61
CA GLY A 152 -19.99 -5.79 -4.32
C GLY A 152 -20.59 -4.52 -3.71
N ASP A 153 -21.87 -4.27 -3.95
CA ASP A 153 -22.57 -3.14 -3.34
C ASP A 153 -22.68 -3.35 -1.82
N PHE A 154 -22.27 -2.37 -1.04
CA PHE A 154 -22.22 -2.45 0.41
C PHE A 154 -23.27 -1.58 1.12
N GLY A 155 -24.19 -0.94 0.38
CA GLY A 155 -25.38 -0.26 0.91
C GLY A 155 -25.12 0.81 1.97
N GLY A 156 -23.93 1.40 2.00
CA GLY A 156 -23.54 2.42 2.98
C GLY A 156 -22.97 1.87 4.28
N ASP A 157 -22.48 0.63 4.29
CA ASP A 157 -21.71 0.09 5.42
C ASP A 157 -20.47 0.94 5.70
N GLU A 158 -20.39 1.49 6.92
CA GLU A 158 -19.35 2.45 7.32
C GLU A 158 -17.97 1.81 7.35
N ALA A 159 -17.84 0.56 7.78
CA ALA A 159 -16.55 -0.13 7.85
C ALA A 159 -15.97 -0.36 6.45
N ILE A 160 -16.84 -0.60 5.46
CA ILE A 160 -16.42 -0.76 4.06
C ILE A 160 -16.13 0.60 3.44
N TYR A 161 -17.00 1.59 3.68
CA TYR A 161 -16.81 2.95 3.16
C TYR A 161 -15.47 3.55 3.58
N GLN A 162 -15.10 3.42 4.86
CA GLN A 162 -13.82 3.90 5.38
C GLN A 162 -12.60 3.20 4.76
N ASN A 163 -12.81 2.09 4.06
CA ASN A 163 -11.78 1.35 3.33
C ASN A 163 -11.95 1.40 1.80
N SER A 164 -12.71 2.39 1.30
CA SER A 164 -12.88 2.66 -0.13
C SER A 164 -12.29 4.02 -0.50
N PRO A 165 -10.97 4.09 -0.78
CA PRO A 165 -10.27 5.36 -1.06
C PRO A 165 -10.95 6.24 -2.08
N SER A 166 -11.44 5.65 -3.17
CA SER A 166 -12.13 6.39 -4.23
C SER A 166 -13.48 6.98 -3.81
N ASP A 167 -14.05 6.53 -2.68
CA ASP A 167 -15.29 7.08 -2.12
C ASP A 167 -15.01 8.10 -1.03
N TYR A 168 -14.24 7.74 0.02
CA TYR A 168 -14.11 8.63 1.18
C TYR A 168 -13.28 9.87 0.90
N ILE A 169 -12.33 9.82 -0.06
CA ILE A 169 -11.47 10.98 -0.36
C ILE A 169 -12.30 12.20 -0.83
N TRP A 170 -13.40 11.98 -1.52
CA TRP A 170 -14.29 13.05 -1.94
C TRP A 170 -14.90 13.83 -0.76
N ASN A 171 -15.17 13.12 0.34
CA ASN A 171 -15.79 13.66 1.54
C ASN A 171 -14.75 14.08 2.61
N GLN A 172 -13.48 13.79 2.38
CA GLN A 172 -12.41 14.22 3.29
C GLN A 172 -12.15 15.71 3.14
N ASN A 173 -12.61 16.49 4.14
CA ASN A 173 -12.47 17.96 4.15
C ASN A 173 -11.73 18.47 5.40
N ASP A 174 -11.30 17.57 6.28
CA ASP A 174 -10.51 17.95 7.45
C ASP A 174 -9.14 18.46 7.01
N GLY A 175 -8.84 19.70 7.40
CA GLY A 175 -7.55 20.34 7.07
C GLY A 175 -6.34 19.59 7.59
N TRP A 176 -6.49 18.86 8.71
CA TRP A 176 -5.41 18.07 9.27
C TRP A 176 -4.90 16.99 8.29
N PHE A 177 -5.83 16.32 7.58
CA PHE A 177 -5.51 15.33 6.54
C PHE A 177 -5.04 16.01 5.25
N ILE A 178 -5.81 16.98 4.76
CA ILE A 178 -5.55 17.64 3.46
C ILE A 178 -4.17 18.30 3.43
N ASP A 179 -3.78 18.98 4.51
CA ASP A 179 -2.47 19.66 4.56
C ASP A 179 -1.30 18.66 4.56
N ARG A 180 -1.49 17.46 5.16
CA ARG A 180 -0.47 16.39 5.11
C ARG A 180 -0.38 15.75 3.74
N TYR A 181 -1.51 15.51 3.08
CA TYR A 181 -1.50 15.00 1.69
C TYR A 181 -0.79 15.97 0.75
N ARG A 182 -0.97 17.29 0.95
CA ARG A 182 -0.32 18.32 0.14
C ARG A 182 1.20 18.41 0.33
N GLN A 183 1.70 17.93 1.45
CA GLN A 183 3.13 17.90 1.76
C GLN A 183 3.79 16.56 1.44
N ALA A 184 3.00 15.55 1.12
CA ALA A 184 3.46 14.20 0.86
C ALA A 184 3.92 13.99 -0.60
N GLU A 185 4.72 12.95 -0.81
CA GLU A 185 5.07 12.46 -2.15
C GLU A 185 4.17 11.28 -2.51
N ILE A 186 3.26 11.48 -3.45
CA ILE A 186 2.21 10.51 -3.81
C ILE A 186 2.36 10.13 -5.27
N ILE A 187 2.62 8.84 -5.52
CA ILE A 187 2.68 8.25 -6.86
C ILE A 187 1.68 7.11 -6.95
N VAL A 188 0.74 7.24 -7.88
CA VAL A 188 -0.25 6.21 -8.20
C VAL A 188 -0.10 5.89 -9.68
N CYS A 189 0.27 4.65 -9.99
CA CYS A 189 0.56 4.22 -11.36
C CYS A 189 -0.37 3.10 -11.79
N THR A 190 -0.74 3.11 -13.06
CA THR A 190 -1.45 2.02 -13.72
C THR A 190 -0.89 1.83 -15.13
N GLY A 191 -0.97 0.60 -15.68
CA GLY A 191 -0.86 0.34 -17.10
C GLY A 191 -2.21 0.54 -17.79
N LEU A 192 -2.22 0.44 -19.11
CA LEU A 192 -3.42 0.40 -19.94
C LEU A 192 -3.58 -0.94 -20.69
N GLY A 193 -2.70 -1.88 -20.41
CA GLY A 193 -2.62 -3.20 -21.05
C GLY A 193 -3.52 -4.25 -20.39
N ALA A 194 -3.15 -5.51 -20.59
CA ALA A 194 -3.94 -6.65 -20.12
C ALA A 194 -4.10 -6.64 -18.59
N TRP A 195 -5.32 -6.91 -18.11
CA TRP A 195 -5.70 -7.06 -16.70
C TRP A 195 -5.67 -5.77 -15.85
N GLU A 196 -5.45 -4.58 -16.47
CA GLU A 196 -5.50 -3.28 -15.77
C GLU A 196 -6.91 -2.67 -15.72
N GLN A 197 -7.83 -3.19 -16.54
CA GLN A 197 -9.16 -2.61 -16.78
C GLN A 197 -10.00 -2.45 -15.49
N ASP A 198 -9.86 -3.37 -14.55
CA ASP A 198 -10.64 -3.34 -13.29
C ASP A 198 -10.20 -2.19 -12.36
N GLY A 199 -8.94 -1.79 -12.42
CA GLY A 199 -8.38 -0.68 -11.63
C GLY A 199 -8.69 0.70 -12.17
N LEU A 200 -8.81 0.84 -13.50
CA LEU A 200 -8.92 2.12 -14.18
C LEU A 200 -10.08 3.02 -13.68
N PRO A 201 -11.31 2.53 -13.48
CA PRO A 201 -12.40 3.40 -13.00
C PRO A 201 -12.09 4.07 -11.66
N SER A 202 -11.55 3.32 -10.71
CA SER A 202 -11.20 3.84 -9.39
C SER A 202 -9.94 4.72 -9.42
N PHE A 203 -8.99 4.42 -10.29
CA PHE A 203 -7.81 5.26 -10.54
C PHE A 203 -8.22 6.66 -11.03
N TYR A 204 -9.08 6.76 -12.04
CA TYR A 204 -9.53 8.05 -12.56
C TYR A 204 -10.40 8.80 -11.54
N LYS A 205 -11.26 8.10 -10.80
CA LYS A 205 -12.08 8.70 -9.75
C LYS A 205 -11.23 9.30 -8.63
N LEU A 206 -10.15 8.61 -8.23
CA LEU A 206 -9.16 9.14 -7.29
C LEU A 206 -8.45 10.38 -7.85
N LYS A 207 -7.96 10.30 -9.10
CA LYS A 207 -7.27 11.41 -9.75
C LYS A 207 -8.15 12.67 -9.76
N GLU A 208 -9.41 12.52 -10.15
CA GLU A 208 -10.38 13.63 -10.16
C GLU A 208 -10.57 14.23 -8.75
N ALA A 209 -10.69 13.39 -7.72
CA ALA A 209 -10.83 13.85 -6.33
C ALA A 209 -9.60 14.61 -5.83
N PHE A 210 -8.40 14.14 -6.17
CA PHE A 210 -7.14 14.79 -5.81
C PHE A 210 -6.99 16.14 -6.52
N ASP A 211 -7.30 16.20 -7.81
CA ASP A 211 -7.31 17.43 -8.60
C ASP A 211 -8.31 18.44 -8.01
N HIS A 212 -9.53 18.00 -7.69
CA HIS A 212 -10.57 18.85 -7.08
C HIS A 212 -10.15 19.43 -5.72
N LYS A 213 -9.42 18.66 -4.91
CA LYS A 213 -8.94 19.06 -3.58
C LYS A 213 -7.60 19.79 -3.59
N ASN A 214 -6.99 19.95 -4.77
CA ASN A 214 -5.64 20.48 -4.93
C ASN A 214 -4.61 19.73 -4.09
N ILE A 215 -4.68 18.38 -4.11
CA ILE A 215 -3.69 17.49 -3.52
C ILE A 215 -2.70 17.11 -4.63
N PRO A 216 -1.43 17.56 -4.55
CA PRO A 216 -0.43 17.22 -5.56
C PRO A 216 -0.12 15.72 -5.51
N ALA A 217 -0.29 15.03 -6.62
CA ALA A 217 0.04 13.63 -6.76
C ALA A 217 0.40 13.32 -8.22
N TRP A 218 1.31 12.39 -8.41
CA TRP A 218 1.65 11.91 -9.73
C TRP A 218 0.81 10.68 -10.07
N PHE A 219 -0.28 10.89 -10.81
CA PHE A 219 -1.06 9.84 -11.44
C PHE A 219 -0.41 9.48 -12.78
N ALA A 220 0.31 8.36 -12.81
CA ALA A 220 1.09 7.91 -13.96
C ALA A 220 0.31 6.83 -14.74
N GLU A 221 0.07 7.09 -16.01
CA GLU A 221 -0.48 6.11 -16.94
C GLU A 221 0.65 5.61 -17.86
N TRP A 222 0.90 4.31 -17.84
CA TRP A 222 1.82 3.66 -18.77
C TRP A 222 1.03 3.02 -19.93
N GLY A 223 1.70 2.73 -21.05
CA GLY A 223 1.08 2.38 -22.32
C GLY A 223 0.19 1.13 -22.33
N HIS A 224 -0.45 0.90 -23.48
CA HIS A 224 -1.30 -0.28 -23.71
C HIS A 224 -0.52 -1.61 -23.76
N ASP A 225 0.79 -1.56 -23.85
CA ASP A 225 1.70 -2.68 -23.73
C ASP A 225 2.03 -3.05 -22.28
N VAL A 226 1.64 -2.23 -21.31
CA VAL A 226 1.91 -2.40 -19.89
C VAL A 226 0.77 -3.16 -19.22
N ALA A 227 1.01 -4.44 -18.96
CA ALA A 227 0.06 -5.34 -18.33
C ALA A 227 0.18 -5.33 -16.80
N HIS A 228 -0.87 -5.82 -16.14
CA HIS A 228 -0.95 -6.04 -14.68
C HIS A 228 -0.07 -7.24 -14.27
N ASP A 229 1.25 -7.05 -14.27
CA ASP A 229 2.21 -8.13 -14.07
C ASP A 229 3.51 -7.64 -13.43
N TRP A 230 4.20 -8.56 -12.74
CA TRP A 230 5.50 -8.36 -12.11
C TRP A 230 6.59 -7.87 -13.09
N GLU A 231 6.53 -8.24 -14.36
CA GLU A 231 7.47 -7.73 -15.37
C GLU A 231 7.48 -6.20 -15.40
N TRP A 232 6.30 -5.58 -15.35
CA TRP A 232 6.13 -4.15 -15.41
C TRP A 232 6.38 -3.49 -14.05
N TRP A 233 5.89 -4.08 -12.98
CA TRP A 233 6.10 -3.55 -11.63
C TRP A 233 7.58 -3.49 -11.25
N ARG A 234 8.40 -4.47 -11.69
CA ARG A 234 9.86 -4.44 -11.52
C ARG A 234 10.56 -3.33 -12.31
N LYS A 235 9.95 -2.82 -13.35
CA LYS A 235 10.44 -1.65 -14.09
C LYS A 235 9.98 -0.34 -13.45
N GLN A 236 8.72 -0.31 -13.01
CA GLN A 236 8.06 0.87 -12.44
C GLN A 236 8.60 1.22 -11.06
N MET A 237 8.76 0.25 -10.16
CA MET A 237 9.18 0.50 -8.78
C MET A 237 10.53 1.23 -8.71
N PRO A 238 11.64 0.73 -9.29
CA PRO A 238 12.91 1.45 -9.25
C PRO A 238 12.87 2.77 -10.03
N TYR A 239 12.08 2.86 -11.10
CA TYR A 239 11.87 4.11 -11.81
C TYR A 239 11.28 5.19 -10.88
N PHE A 240 10.20 4.88 -10.16
CA PHE A 240 9.56 5.83 -9.26
C PHE A 240 10.38 6.11 -8.00
N LEU A 241 11.08 5.12 -7.44
CA LEU A 241 12.03 5.36 -6.35
C LEU A 241 13.11 6.37 -6.76
N GLY A 242 13.57 6.32 -8.01
CA GLY A 242 14.53 7.28 -8.54
C GLY A 242 14.01 8.71 -8.72
N GLN A 243 12.70 8.93 -8.67
CA GLN A 243 12.07 10.23 -8.78
C GLN A 243 11.71 10.85 -7.41
N MET A 244 11.78 10.07 -6.34
CA MET A 244 11.47 10.52 -4.98
C MET A 244 12.69 11.09 -4.26
N TYR A 245 12.45 11.96 -3.31
CA TYR A 245 13.45 12.43 -2.34
C TYR A 245 13.62 11.37 -1.24
N LEU A 246 14.66 10.52 -1.40
CA LEU A 246 14.96 9.39 -0.52
C LEU A 246 16.24 9.64 0.29
#